data_2865924adb2d907c44cb6c751f2d54cb
#
_entry.id   2865924adb2d907c44cb6c751f2d54cb
#
_cell.length_a   1.000
_cell.length_b   1.000
_cell.length_c   1.000
_cell.angle_alpha   90.00
_cell.angle_beta   90.00
_cell.angle_gamma   90.00
#
_symmetry.space_group_name_H-M   'P 1'
#
loop_
_entity.id
_entity.type
_entity.pdbx_description
1 polymer ?
#
loop_
_entity_poly.entity_id
_entity_poly.type
_entity_poly.pdbx_seq_one_letter_code
_entity_poly.pdbx_strand_id
1 'polypeptide(L)'
;LCFINNQLKQQISAVMQRSTLKVITYNIHKGFDSSNRQFILHGIKDSIRQIDADVVFLQEIHGERNISNNRFDDWPSNNQFEFLADEVWHHHAYGKNAIYKSGHHGNAILSKYPFVEWENIDVSLMQSHSRSLLHGTIEITETRQHVHIICVHLGLFGMERQRQLAKLASRIDSHVPHDAPLIVAGDFNDWLGRAERYFAKDLNVHEVFKLSHGRHARTFPAWRPLLSMDRIYSRGLELVDCQCLHGNPWRKLSDHIPLMAEFAIK
;
A
#
# COMPACT_ATOMS: atom_id res chain seq x y z
N LEU A 1 -1.48 -18.70 -46.65
CA LEU A 1 -2.31 -19.14 -45.51
C LEU A 1 -1.53 -19.20 -44.18
N CYS A 2 -0.22 -19.54 -44.16
CA CYS A 2 0.56 -19.61 -42.91
C CYS A 2 0.94 -18.24 -42.31
N PHE A 3 1.14 -17.22 -43.15
CA PHE A 3 1.46 -15.83 -42.67
C PHE A 3 0.27 -15.12 -42.04
N ILE A 4 -0.93 -15.35 -42.53
CA ILE A 4 -2.16 -14.75 -41.99
C ILE A 4 -2.46 -15.32 -40.58
N ASN A 5 -2.13 -16.59 -40.33
CA ASN A 5 -2.35 -17.24 -39.04
C ASN A 5 -1.39 -16.73 -37.95
N ASN A 6 -0.18 -16.28 -38.31
CA ASN A 6 0.77 -15.71 -37.32
C ASN A 6 0.42 -14.26 -36.94
N GLN A 7 -0.02 -13.45 -37.89
CA GLN A 7 -0.50 -12.09 -37.58
C GLN A 7 -1.79 -12.12 -36.74
N LEU A 8 -2.73 -13.02 -37.09
CA LEU A 8 -3.93 -13.21 -36.30
C LEU A 8 -3.63 -13.74 -34.89
N LYS A 9 -2.69 -14.68 -34.76
CA LYS A 9 -2.23 -15.15 -33.44
C LYS A 9 -1.51 -14.07 -32.62
N GLN A 10 -0.71 -13.20 -33.28
CA GLN A 10 -0.08 -12.06 -32.62
C GLN A 10 -1.11 -10.98 -32.24
N GLN A 11 -2.10 -10.71 -33.08
CA GLN A 11 -3.20 -9.80 -32.75
C GLN A 11 -4.12 -10.38 -31.64
N ILE A 12 -4.44 -11.67 -31.69
CA ILE A 12 -5.21 -12.34 -30.63
C ILE A 12 -4.40 -12.40 -29.33
N SER A 13 -3.08 -12.60 -29.39
CA SER A 13 -2.21 -12.54 -28.20
C SER A 13 -2.09 -11.12 -27.63
N ALA A 14 -2.09 -10.09 -28.48
CA ALA A 14 -2.09 -8.69 -28.03
C ALA A 14 -3.45 -8.26 -27.46
N VAL A 15 -4.56 -8.80 -27.98
CA VAL A 15 -5.92 -8.55 -27.48
C VAL A 15 -6.23 -9.33 -26.20
N MET A 16 -5.48 -10.42 -25.93
CA MET A 16 -5.60 -11.21 -24.69
C MET A 16 -4.56 -10.84 -23.63
N GLN A 17 -3.84 -9.76 -23.77
CA GLN A 17 -3.07 -9.22 -22.66
C GLN A 17 -4.08 -8.63 -21.67
N ARG A 18 -4.53 -9.46 -20.71
CA ARG A 18 -5.40 -9.01 -19.61
C ARG A 18 -4.71 -7.80 -18.98
N SER A 19 -5.39 -6.68 -18.99
CA SER A 19 -4.91 -5.52 -18.24
C SER A 19 -4.80 -5.95 -16.78
N THR A 20 -3.69 -5.67 -16.14
CA THR A 20 -3.47 -6.00 -14.73
C THR A 20 -3.31 -4.74 -13.92
N LEU A 21 -3.72 -4.79 -12.66
CA LEU A 21 -3.51 -3.77 -11.65
C LEU A 21 -2.43 -4.27 -10.69
N LYS A 22 -1.24 -3.70 -10.79
CA LYS A 22 -0.12 -4.02 -9.91
C LYS A 22 -0.07 -3.06 -8.74
N VAL A 23 -0.07 -3.59 -7.53
CA VAL A 23 -0.02 -2.80 -6.31
C VAL A 23 1.15 -3.20 -5.42
N ILE A 24 1.70 -2.24 -4.68
CA ILE A 24 2.73 -2.47 -3.66
C ILE A 24 2.33 -1.80 -2.36
N THR A 25 2.60 -2.43 -1.21
CA THR A 25 2.52 -1.77 0.10
C THR A 25 3.89 -1.77 0.77
N TYR A 26 4.26 -0.64 1.38
CA TYR A 26 5.56 -0.46 1.98
C TYR A 26 5.55 0.54 3.14
N ASN A 27 5.86 0.08 4.34
CA ASN A 27 6.22 0.96 5.44
C ASN A 27 7.67 1.41 5.22
N ILE A 28 7.88 2.70 4.93
CA ILE A 28 9.17 3.27 4.53
C ILE A 28 10.01 3.80 5.70
N HIS A 29 9.57 3.55 6.93
CA HIS A 29 10.30 3.97 8.14
C HIS A 29 10.78 5.42 8.06
N LYS A 30 9.90 6.34 7.64
CA LYS A 30 10.17 7.80 7.50
C LYS A 30 11.28 8.16 6.51
N GLY A 31 11.65 7.24 5.62
CA GLY A 31 12.76 7.40 4.67
C GLY A 31 14.14 7.12 5.25
N PHE A 32 14.20 6.44 6.40
CA PHE A 32 15.46 6.03 7.04
C PHE A 32 15.71 4.54 6.90
N ASP A 33 16.97 4.16 6.94
CA ASP A 33 17.40 2.77 7.05
C ASP A 33 16.90 2.13 8.36
N SER A 34 16.94 0.79 8.44
CA SER A 34 16.48 0.03 9.61
C SER A 34 17.18 0.40 10.92
N SER A 35 18.32 1.11 10.86
CA SER A 35 19.08 1.58 12.03
C SER A 35 18.80 3.03 12.42
N ASN A 36 17.94 3.75 11.67
CA ASN A 36 17.68 5.20 11.82
C ASN A 36 18.93 6.08 11.68
N ARG A 37 19.95 5.60 10.95
CA ARG A 37 21.23 6.32 10.82
C ARG A 37 21.40 7.05 9.49
N GLN A 38 20.87 6.47 8.41
CA GLN A 38 21.01 7.01 7.07
C GLN A 38 19.64 7.38 6.49
N PHE A 39 19.56 8.55 5.90
CA PHE A 39 18.42 8.95 5.10
C PHE A 39 18.57 8.35 3.70
N ILE A 40 17.61 7.54 3.27
CA ILE A 40 17.73 6.68 2.09
C ILE A 40 16.52 6.77 1.16
N LEU A 41 15.78 7.87 1.24
CA LEU A 41 14.53 8.07 0.47
C LEU A 41 14.76 7.97 -1.05
N HIS A 42 15.92 8.42 -1.55
CA HIS A 42 16.28 8.27 -2.97
C HIS A 42 16.36 6.80 -3.40
N GLY A 43 17.01 5.95 -2.59
CA GLY A 43 17.07 4.51 -2.85
C GLY A 43 15.71 3.83 -2.79
N ILE A 44 14.81 4.29 -1.91
CA ILE A 44 13.41 3.85 -1.85
C ILE A 44 12.70 4.23 -3.15
N LYS A 45 12.83 5.49 -3.61
CA LYS A 45 12.24 5.97 -4.87
C LYS A 45 12.65 5.12 -6.07
N ASP A 46 13.95 4.92 -6.25
CA ASP A 46 14.49 4.15 -7.37
C ASP A 46 13.99 2.70 -7.35
N SER A 47 13.91 2.10 -6.16
CA SER A 47 13.46 0.72 -5.99
C SER A 47 11.97 0.55 -6.26
N ILE A 48 11.12 1.48 -5.81
CA ILE A 48 9.68 1.46 -6.09
C ILE A 48 9.42 1.68 -7.59
N ARG A 49 10.18 2.59 -8.22
CA ARG A 49 10.09 2.83 -9.67
C ARG A 49 10.39 1.57 -10.51
N GLN A 50 11.40 0.79 -10.10
CA GLN A 50 11.76 -0.46 -10.79
C GLN A 50 10.67 -1.52 -10.74
N ILE A 51 9.80 -1.50 -9.72
CA ILE A 51 8.64 -2.40 -9.63
C ILE A 51 7.57 -2.02 -10.64
N ASP A 52 7.49 -0.74 -11.01
CA ASP A 52 6.49 -0.19 -11.93
C ASP A 52 5.05 -0.52 -11.51
N ALA A 53 4.76 -0.36 -10.21
CA ALA A 53 3.43 -0.56 -9.67
C ALA A 53 2.48 0.56 -10.11
N ASP A 54 1.20 0.22 -10.30
CA ASP A 54 0.17 1.18 -10.66
C ASP A 54 -0.34 1.95 -9.44
N VAL A 55 -0.38 1.26 -8.28
CA VAL A 55 -0.75 1.86 -6.99
C VAL A 55 0.28 1.51 -5.91
N VAL A 56 0.72 2.51 -5.15
CA VAL A 56 1.69 2.38 -4.06
C VAL A 56 1.05 2.84 -2.75
N PHE A 57 0.94 1.93 -1.79
CA PHE A 57 0.47 2.22 -0.43
C PHE A 57 1.68 2.43 0.48
N LEU A 58 1.83 3.62 1.04
CA LEU A 58 2.98 3.99 1.86
C LEU A 58 2.56 4.29 3.29
N GLN A 59 3.33 3.78 4.25
CA GLN A 59 3.15 4.07 5.66
C GLN A 59 4.41 4.73 6.22
N GLU A 60 4.24 5.47 7.31
CA GLU A 60 5.29 6.28 7.95
C GLU A 60 5.94 7.32 7.03
N ILE A 61 5.16 7.89 6.12
CA ILE A 61 5.67 8.91 5.21
C ILE A 61 5.58 10.31 5.84
N HIS A 62 6.65 11.08 5.77
CA HIS A 62 6.64 12.48 6.22
C HIS A 62 5.93 13.39 5.21
N GLY A 63 5.01 14.22 5.72
CA GLY A 63 4.56 15.42 5.04
C GLY A 63 5.55 16.57 5.28
N GLU A 64 5.03 17.75 5.66
CA GLU A 64 5.89 18.87 6.01
C GLU A 64 6.76 18.57 7.23
N ARG A 65 8.03 18.96 7.15
CA ARG A 65 8.95 18.95 8.27
C ARG A 65 9.59 20.32 8.40
N ASN A 66 9.32 21.00 9.52
CA ASN A 66 9.98 22.23 9.88
C ASN A 66 11.40 21.91 10.38
N ILE A 67 12.37 21.85 9.47
CA ILE A 67 13.76 21.60 9.83
C ILE A 67 14.48 22.95 9.89
N SER A 68 14.68 23.45 11.08
CA SER A 68 15.62 24.56 11.35
C SER A 68 17.09 24.12 11.38
N ASN A 69 17.37 22.81 11.33
CA ASN A 69 18.72 22.23 11.31
C ASN A 69 18.79 21.16 10.22
N ASN A 70 19.39 21.49 9.09
CA ASN A 70 19.73 20.56 8.00
C ASN A 70 20.75 19.52 8.51
N ARG A 71 20.24 18.44 9.13
CA ARG A 71 21.08 17.31 9.55
C ARG A 71 21.35 16.34 8.40
N PHE A 72 20.57 16.46 7.31
CA PHE A 72 20.66 15.62 6.12
C PHE A 72 20.53 16.52 4.87
N ASP A 73 21.61 16.63 4.11
CA ASP A 73 21.70 17.47 2.90
C ASP A 73 20.76 16.97 1.77
N ASP A 74 20.39 15.68 1.79
CA ASP A 74 19.56 15.01 0.78
C ASP A 74 18.06 15.04 1.09
N TRP A 75 17.61 15.81 2.08
CA TRP A 75 16.17 15.91 2.37
C TRP A 75 15.46 16.67 1.25
N PRO A 76 14.37 16.10 0.66
CA PRO A 76 13.65 16.77 -0.42
C PRO A 76 13.07 18.11 0.05
N SER A 77 13.07 19.10 -0.84
CA SER A 77 12.42 20.40 -0.61
C SER A 77 10.91 20.28 -0.50
N ASN A 78 10.33 19.27 -1.15
CA ASN A 78 8.90 18.93 -1.14
C ASN A 78 8.60 17.87 -0.07
N ASN A 79 7.31 17.59 0.14
CA ASN A 79 6.87 16.46 0.96
C ASN A 79 7.42 15.13 0.41
N GLN A 80 7.68 14.15 1.29
CA GLN A 80 8.23 12.85 0.84
C GLN A 80 7.32 12.15 -0.16
N PHE A 81 5.99 12.23 -0.03
CA PHE A 81 5.07 11.57 -0.96
C PHE A 81 5.10 12.23 -2.34
N GLU A 82 5.23 13.56 -2.46
CA GLU A 82 5.40 14.26 -3.73
C GLU A 82 6.74 13.89 -4.37
N PHE A 83 7.81 13.84 -3.58
CA PHE A 83 9.12 13.41 -4.05
C PHE A 83 9.11 11.96 -4.58
N LEU A 84 8.40 11.04 -3.91
CA LEU A 84 8.28 9.66 -4.36
C LEU A 84 7.37 9.52 -5.57
N ALA A 85 6.28 10.30 -5.64
CA ALA A 85 5.34 10.29 -6.76
C ALA A 85 6.00 10.74 -8.05
N ASP A 86 6.74 11.88 -7.99
CA ASP A 86 7.46 12.47 -9.11
C ASP A 86 6.66 12.41 -10.44
N GLU A 87 7.29 12.10 -11.55
CA GLU A 87 6.64 12.00 -12.88
C GLU A 87 5.94 10.66 -13.15
N VAL A 88 6.01 9.69 -12.23
CA VAL A 88 5.48 8.31 -12.43
C VAL A 88 4.03 8.19 -11.97
N TRP A 89 3.76 8.68 -10.75
CA TRP A 89 2.42 8.64 -10.16
C TRP A 89 1.83 10.04 -10.13
N HIS A 90 1.08 10.37 -11.17
CA HIS A 90 0.50 11.71 -11.33
C HIS A 90 -0.58 12.05 -10.31
N HIS A 91 -1.11 11.04 -9.63
CA HIS A 91 -2.17 11.19 -8.63
C HIS A 91 -1.70 10.68 -7.29
N HIS A 92 -1.96 11.43 -6.22
CA HIS A 92 -1.63 11.00 -4.87
C HIS A 92 -2.66 11.52 -3.86
N ALA A 93 -2.81 10.75 -2.77
CA ALA A 93 -3.57 11.13 -1.59
C ALA A 93 -2.66 11.01 -0.36
N TYR A 94 -2.81 11.92 0.60
CA TYR A 94 -2.03 11.91 1.84
C TYR A 94 -2.91 12.14 3.05
N GLY A 95 -2.84 11.24 4.04
CA GLY A 95 -3.53 11.33 5.31
C GLY A 95 -2.57 11.61 6.46
N LYS A 96 -2.72 12.76 7.13
CA LYS A 96 -1.97 13.06 8.36
C LYS A 96 -2.42 12.13 9.48
N ASN A 97 -1.45 11.48 10.15
CA ASN A 97 -1.71 10.66 11.32
C ASN A 97 -1.19 11.35 12.58
N ALA A 98 0.12 11.46 12.74
CA ALA A 98 0.74 12.03 13.93
C ALA A 98 1.34 13.40 13.61
N ILE A 99 0.98 14.39 14.44
CA ILE A 99 1.44 15.79 14.34
C ILE A 99 2.38 16.08 15.49
N TYR A 100 3.58 16.56 15.18
CA TYR A 100 4.60 16.96 16.14
C TYR A 100 5.00 18.43 15.94
N LYS A 101 5.73 19.00 16.87
CA LYS A 101 6.28 20.37 16.71
C LYS A 101 7.19 20.51 15.48
N SER A 102 7.84 19.43 15.07
CA SER A 102 8.78 19.39 13.94
C SER A 102 8.15 18.93 12.62
N GLY A 103 6.83 18.70 12.56
CA GLY A 103 6.16 18.24 11.34
C GLY A 103 5.10 17.18 11.61
N HIS A 104 4.75 16.42 10.59
CA HIS A 104 3.79 15.33 10.68
C HIS A 104 4.18 14.16 9.78
N HIS A 105 3.72 12.96 10.13
CA HIS A 105 3.81 11.81 9.26
C HIS A 105 2.45 11.10 9.16
N GLY A 106 2.29 10.27 8.15
CA GLY A 106 1.03 9.59 7.91
C GLY A 106 1.12 8.49 6.86
N ASN A 107 -0.02 8.23 6.24
CA ASN A 107 -0.18 7.31 5.14
C ASN A 107 -0.26 8.09 3.82
N ALA A 108 0.25 7.50 2.72
CA ALA A 108 0.04 8.02 1.39
C ALA A 108 -0.36 6.90 0.42
N ILE A 109 -1.09 7.27 -0.61
CA ILE A 109 -1.36 6.41 -1.76
C ILE A 109 -0.90 7.18 -3.00
N LEU A 110 0.01 6.58 -3.77
CA LEU A 110 0.41 7.08 -5.09
C LEU A 110 -0.28 6.23 -6.14
N SER A 111 -0.78 6.85 -7.21
CA SER A 111 -1.53 6.15 -8.25
C SER A 111 -1.22 6.69 -9.64
N LYS A 112 -1.10 5.79 -10.63
CA LYS A 112 -1.12 6.15 -12.05
C LYS A 112 -2.52 6.54 -12.52
N TYR A 113 -3.55 6.05 -11.80
CA TYR A 113 -4.96 6.30 -12.10
C TYR A 113 -5.53 7.46 -11.29
N PRO A 114 -6.46 8.24 -11.85
CA PRO A 114 -7.08 9.36 -11.15
C PRO A 114 -7.93 8.91 -9.96
N PHE A 115 -7.90 9.69 -8.89
CA PHE A 115 -8.84 9.54 -7.79
C PHE A 115 -10.19 10.15 -8.18
N VAL A 116 -11.27 9.39 -7.99
CA VAL A 116 -12.63 9.89 -8.03
C VAL A 116 -12.92 10.68 -6.76
N GLU A 117 -12.52 10.10 -5.63
CA GLU A 117 -12.62 10.70 -4.30
C GLU A 117 -11.61 10.06 -3.34
N TRP A 118 -11.30 10.73 -2.24
CA TRP A 118 -10.56 10.15 -1.13
C TRP A 118 -10.84 10.87 0.18
N GLU A 119 -10.66 10.17 1.29
CA GLU A 119 -10.88 10.65 2.65
C GLU A 119 -9.86 10.06 3.62
N ASN A 120 -9.38 10.87 4.56
CA ASN A 120 -8.54 10.43 5.67
C ASN A 120 -9.37 10.32 6.94
N ILE A 121 -9.60 9.11 7.42
CA ILE A 121 -10.51 8.79 8.51
C ILE A 121 -9.71 8.53 9.78
N ASP A 122 -9.89 9.37 10.80
CA ASP A 122 -9.25 9.17 12.09
C ASP A 122 -9.80 7.94 12.82
N VAL A 123 -8.90 7.02 13.15
CA VAL A 123 -9.20 5.82 13.94
C VAL A 123 -8.41 5.79 15.24
N SER A 124 -7.81 6.89 15.63
CA SER A 124 -7.05 7.03 16.87
C SER A 124 -7.92 6.71 18.09
N LEU A 125 -7.31 6.12 19.09
CA LEU A 125 -7.91 5.93 20.42
C LEU A 125 -7.25 6.80 21.47
N MET A 126 -6.00 7.17 21.23
CA MET A 126 -5.21 8.04 22.08
C MET A 126 -4.57 9.13 21.23
N GLN A 127 -4.59 10.38 21.72
CA GLN A 127 -4.00 11.51 21.02
C GLN A 127 -2.49 11.37 20.77
N SER A 128 -1.79 10.60 21.63
CA SER A 128 -0.35 10.37 21.50
C SER A 128 0.05 9.42 20.36
N HIS A 129 -0.89 8.62 19.86
CA HIS A 129 -0.65 7.61 18.81
C HIS A 129 -1.73 7.71 17.74
N SER A 130 -1.72 8.81 17.00
CA SER A 130 -2.70 9.04 15.94
C SER A 130 -2.54 8.01 14.81
N ARG A 131 -3.67 7.45 14.39
CA ARG A 131 -3.79 6.49 13.29
C ARG A 131 -4.95 6.86 12.41
N SER A 132 -4.83 6.62 11.12
CA SER A 132 -5.91 6.85 10.17
C SER A 132 -6.01 5.74 9.13
N LEU A 133 -7.18 5.67 8.50
CA LEU A 133 -7.42 4.93 7.28
C LEU A 133 -7.47 5.95 6.14
N LEU A 134 -6.60 5.81 5.15
CA LEU A 134 -6.68 6.64 3.95
C LEU A 134 -7.45 5.84 2.89
N HIS A 135 -8.72 6.20 2.69
CA HIS A 135 -9.62 5.54 1.76
C HIS A 135 -9.77 6.39 0.51
N GLY A 136 -9.53 5.81 -0.65
CA GLY A 136 -9.75 6.43 -1.95
C GLY A 136 -10.50 5.50 -2.89
N THR A 137 -11.09 6.07 -3.93
CA THR A 137 -11.66 5.37 -5.08
C THR A 137 -10.91 5.85 -6.31
N ILE A 138 -10.27 4.93 -7.04
CA ILE A 138 -9.59 5.22 -8.31
C ILE A 138 -10.43 4.72 -9.49
N GLU A 139 -10.31 5.40 -10.64
CA GLU A 139 -10.90 4.95 -11.89
C GLU A 139 -9.82 4.35 -12.80
N ILE A 140 -9.94 3.06 -13.10
CA ILE A 140 -9.10 2.40 -14.09
C ILE A 140 -9.49 2.93 -15.46
N THR A 141 -8.62 3.70 -16.09
CA THR A 141 -8.93 4.49 -17.30
C THR A 141 -9.33 3.63 -18.49
N GLU A 142 -8.77 2.45 -18.63
CA GLU A 142 -9.00 1.52 -19.74
C GLU A 142 -10.38 0.88 -19.72
N THR A 143 -10.88 0.58 -18.53
CA THR A 143 -12.18 -0.12 -18.33
C THR A 143 -13.25 0.75 -17.71
N ARG A 144 -12.91 1.95 -17.24
CA ARG A 144 -13.77 2.85 -16.45
C ARG A 144 -14.26 2.21 -15.13
N GLN A 145 -13.60 1.14 -14.71
CA GLN A 145 -13.93 0.46 -13.47
C GLN A 145 -13.43 1.26 -12.27
N HIS A 146 -14.29 1.43 -11.28
CA HIS A 146 -13.91 2.00 -9.99
C HIS A 146 -13.38 0.92 -9.06
N VAL A 147 -12.23 1.17 -8.44
CA VAL A 147 -11.62 0.29 -7.44
C VAL A 147 -11.44 1.08 -6.15
N HIS A 148 -12.03 0.58 -5.07
CA HIS A 148 -11.80 1.14 -3.73
C HIS A 148 -10.45 0.69 -3.21
N ILE A 149 -9.69 1.62 -2.66
CA ILE A 149 -8.35 1.37 -2.12
C ILE A 149 -8.23 1.98 -0.73
N ILE A 150 -7.73 1.21 0.24
CA ILE A 150 -7.57 1.68 1.62
C ILE A 150 -6.15 1.41 2.09
N CYS A 151 -5.41 2.48 2.44
CA CYS A 151 -4.11 2.38 3.08
C CYS A 151 -4.27 2.43 4.60
N VAL A 152 -3.66 1.48 5.30
CA VAL A 152 -3.74 1.38 6.76
C VAL A 152 -2.36 1.38 7.40
N HIS A 153 -2.27 1.96 8.60
CA HIS A 153 -1.19 1.72 9.55
C HIS A 153 -1.81 1.66 10.95
N LEU A 154 -2.00 0.44 11.46
CA LEU A 154 -2.71 0.20 12.72
C LEU A 154 -1.78 0.28 13.93
N GLY A 155 -2.37 0.38 15.11
CA GLY A 155 -1.65 0.48 16.38
C GLY A 155 -0.97 -0.84 16.80
N LEU A 156 0.12 -0.72 17.56
CA LEU A 156 0.87 -1.85 18.09
C LEU A 156 0.12 -2.60 19.20
N PHE A 157 -0.70 -1.88 19.99
CA PHE A 157 -1.39 -2.46 21.13
C PHE A 157 -2.64 -3.25 20.72
N GLY A 158 -2.80 -4.44 21.28
CA GLY A 158 -3.84 -5.39 20.85
C GLY A 158 -5.27 -4.86 20.96
N MET A 159 -5.65 -4.17 22.06
CA MET A 159 -6.98 -3.59 22.22
C MET A 159 -7.23 -2.41 21.28
N GLU A 160 -6.22 -1.57 21.10
CA GLU A 160 -6.27 -0.45 20.16
C GLU A 160 -6.52 -0.98 18.74
N ARG A 161 -5.68 -1.93 18.31
CA ARG A 161 -5.78 -2.53 16.98
C ARG A 161 -7.12 -3.21 16.73
N GLN A 162 -7.70 -3.91 17.73
CA GLN A 162 -9.03 -4.52 17.61
C GLN A 162 -10.11 -3.48 17.32
N ARG A 163 -10.10 -2.34 18.01
CA ARG A 163 -11.07 -1.25 17.78
C ARG A 163 -10.85 -0.60 16.41
N GLN A 164 -9.59 -0.43 15.99
CA GLN A 164 -9.26 0.09 14.67
C GLN A 164 -9.70 -0.87 13.55
N LEU A 165 -9.52 -2.18 13.73
CA LEU A 165 -10.03 -3.20 12.82
C LEU A 165 -11.56 -3.21 12.74
N ALA A 166 -12.26 -3.02 13.85
CA ALA A 166 -13.72 -2.89 13.85
C ALA A 166 -14.17 -1.63 13.09
N LYS A 167 -13.49 -0.48 13.27
CA LYS A 167 -13.75 0.74 12.49
C LYS A 167 -13.48 0.54 11.00
N LEU A 168 -12.39 -0.15 10.64
CA LEU A 168 -12.07 -0.47 9.24
C LEU A 168 -13.15 -1.37 8.63
N ALA A 169 -13.57 -2.42 9.32
CA ALA A 169 -14.66 -3.29 8.87
C ALA A 169 -15.97 -2.52 8.68
N SER A 170 -16.35 -1.67 9.64
CA SER A 170 -17.53 -0.80 9.54
C SER A 170 -17.42 0.19 8.37
N ARG A 171 -16.22 0.75 8.10
CA ARG A 171 -16.01 1.65 6.93
C ARG A 171 -16.21 0.90 5.63
N ILE A 172 -15.67 -0.31 5.51
CA ILE A 172 -15.85 -1.14 4.31
C ILE A 172 -17.33 -1.46 4.11
N ASP A 173 -18.02 -1.91 5.15
CA ASP A 173 -19.43 -2.30 5.09
C ASP A 173 -20.35 -1.14 4.67
N SER A 174 -20.08 0.07 5.21
CA SER A 174 -20.96 1.23 5.02
C SER A 174 -20.65 2.08 3.78
N HIS A 175 -19.43 2.02 3.23
CA HIS A 175 -18.97 2.95 2.16
C HIS A 175 -18.42 2.25 0.92
N VAL A 176 -18.28 0.91 0.94
CA VAL A 176 -17.82 0.17 -0.23
C VAL A 176 -18.92 -0.77 -0.66
N PRO A 177 -19.58 -0.55 -1.83
CA PRO A 177 -20.62 -1.45 -2.33
C PRO A 177 -20.15 -2.91 -2.31
N HIS A 178 -21.03 -3.84 -1.95
CA HIS A 178 -20.66 -5.26 -1.76
C HIS A 178 -20.09 -5.93 -3.00
N ASP A 179 -20.47 -5.47 -4.17
CA ASP A 179 -20.02 -5.94 -5.49
C ASP A 179 -18.80 -5.15 -6.03
N ALA A 180 -18.43 -4.04 -5.37
CA ALA A 180 -17.31 -3.22 -5.82
C ALA A 180 -15.96 -3.87 -5.49
N PRO A 181 -14.98 -3.77 -6.41
CA PRO A 181 -13.60 -4.16 -6.17
C PRO A 181 -12.99 -3.33 -5.04
N LEU A 182 -12.25 -4.02 -4.16
CA LEU A 182 -11.60 -3.41 -3.00
C LEU A 182 -10.21 -3.98 -2.81
N ILE A 183 -9.24 -3.10 -2.50
CA ILE A 183 -7.92 -3.46 -2.00
C ILE A 183 -7.68 -2.73 -0.67
N VAL A 184 -7.32 -3.47 0.37
CA VAL A 184 -6.88 -2.91 1.66
C VAL A 184 -5.44 -3.34 1.88
N ALA A 185 -4.53 -2.38 1.98
CA ALA A 185 -3.11 -2.69 2.09
C ALA A 185 -2.41 -1.78 3.13
N GLY A 186 -1.35 -2.28 3.75
CA GLY A 186 -0.57 -1.52 4.71
C GLY A 186 0.03 -2.34 5.83
N ASP A 187 0.51 -1.62 6.84
CA ASP A 187 1.00 -2.18 8.09
C ASP A 187 -0.14 -2.38 9.08
N PHE A 188 -0.55 -3.62 9.23
CA PHE A 188 -1.61 -4.02 10.16
C PHE A 188 -1.12 -4.20 11.59
N ASN A 189 0.20 -4.28 11.80
CA ASN A 189 0.78 -4.60 13.10
C ASN A 189 0.16 -5.86 13.74
N ASP A 190 -0.40 -6.75 12.92
CA ASP A 190 -1.19 -7.92 13.34
C ASP A 190 -0.48 -9.24 13.04
N TRP A 191 0.65 -9.49 13.73
CA TRP A 191 1.43 -10.72 13.57
C TRP A 191 0.70 -12.01 13.95
N LEU A 192 -0.46 -11.89 14.65
CA LEU A 192 -1.29 -13.03 15.05
C LEU A 192 -2.44 -13.34 14.07
N GLY A 193 -2.59 -12.54 13.00
CA GLY A 193 -3.62 -12.75 11.96
C GLY A 193 -5.06 -12.56 12.44
N ARG A 194 -5.28 -11.70 13.43
CA ARG A 194 -6.62 -11.47 14.00
C ARG A 194 -7.53 -10.65 13.10
N ALA A 195 -6.97 -9.88 12.17
CA ALA A 195 -7.70 -9.05 11.21
C ALA A 195 -8.70 -9.86 10.36
N GLU A 196 -8.37 -11.11 10.03
CA GLU A 196 -9.25 -11.98 9.24
C GLU A 196 -10.64 -12.20 9.86
N ARG A 197 -10.73 -12.18 11.20
CA ARG A 197 -12.01 -12.34 11.90
C ARG A 197 -13.00 -11.22 11.60
N TYR A 198 -12.49 -10.05 11.18
CA TYR A 198 -13.30 -8.88 10.85
C TYR A 198 -13.71 -8.84 9.38
N PHE A 199 -12.99 -9.55 8.49
CA PHE A 199 -13.15 -9.40 7.05
C PHE A 199 -13.82 -10.60 6.36
N ALA A 200 -13.52 -11.83 6.80
CA ALA A 200 -13.83 -13.01 6.00
C ALA A 200 -15.31 -13.38 5.94
N LYS A 201 -16.12 -13.08 6.96
CA LYS A 201 -17.48 -13.64 7.08
C LYS A 201 -18.54 -12.83 6.35
N ASP A 202 -18.53 -11.52 6.54
CA ASP A 202 -19.60 -10.65 6.03
C ASP A 202 -19.13 -9.75 4.89
N LEU A 203 -17.83 -9.41 4.84
CA LEU A 203 -17.26 -8.48 3.88
C LEU A 203 -16.67 -9.18 2.65
N ASN A 204 -16.49 -10.49 2.68
CA ASN A 204 -15.87 -11.30 1.62
C ASN A 204 -14.49 -10.75 1.17
N VAL A 205 -13.70 -10.24 2.14
CA VAL A 205 -12.37 -9.66 1.91
C VAL A 205 -11.31 -10.66 2.37
N HIS A 206 -10.41 -11.05 1.48
CA HIS A 206 -9.46 -12.13 1.68
C HIS A 206 -8.01 -11.64 1.59
N GLU A 207 -7.13 -12.22 2.43
CA GLU A 207 -5.70 -11.91 2.41
C GLU A 207 -5.00 -12.69 1.28
N VAL A 208 -4.29 -11.95 0.40
CA VAL A 208 -3.80 -12.48 -0.88
C VAL A 208 -2.71 -13.55 -0.72
N PHE A 209 -1.78 -13.38 0.23
CA PHE A 209 -0.72 -14.37 0.47
C PHE A 209 -1.26 -15.65 1.10
N LYS A 210 -2.26 -15.54 1.96
CA LYS A 210 -2.91 -16.71 2.54
C LYS A 210 -3.70 -17.48 1.50
N LEU A 211 -4.39 -16.77 0.58
CA LEU A 211 -5.07 -17.40 -0.55
C LEU A 211 -4.08 -18.15 -1.45
N SER A 212 -2.96 -17.49 -1.82
CA SER A 212 -1.99 -18.04 -2.77
C SER A 212 -1.02 -19.06 -2.15
N HIS A 213 -0.55 -18.81 -0.92
CA HIS A 213 0.54 -19.57 -0.30
C HIS A 213 0.13 -20.30 0.98
N GLY A 214 -1.13 -20.22 1.40
CA GLY A 214 -1.65 -20.84 2.64
C GLY A 214 -1.17 -20.18 3.94
N ARG A 215 -0.39 -19.10 3.86
CA ARG A 215 0.18 -18.38 5.01
C ARG A 215 0.44 -16.92 4.71
N HIS A 216 0.46 -16.08 5.73
CA HIS A 216 0.85 -14.67 5.60
C HIS A 216 2.33 -14.51 5.25
N ALA A 217 2.65 -13.47 4.48
CA ALA A 217 4.03 -13.06 4.22
C ALA A 217 4.68 -12.54 5.50
N ARG A 218 5.96 -12.86 5.72
CA ARG A 218 6.76 -12.32 6.82
C ARG A 218 7.53 -11.10 6.31
N THR A 219 7.33 -9.96 6.95
CA THR A 219 7.84 -8.68 6.48
C THR A 219 8.76 -7.96 7.45
N PHE A 220 8.72 -8.31 8.75
CA PHE A 220 9.46 -7.62 9.81
C PHE A 220 10.27 -8.59 10.70
N PRO A 221 11.47 -8.20 11.19
CA PRO A 221 12.27 -7.09 10.67
C PRO A 221 12.91 -7.44 9.32
N ALA A 222 13.16 -6.46 8.44
CA ALA A 222 13.61 -6.68 7.08
C ALA A 222 14.88 -7.52 6.93
N TRP A 223 15.83 -7.40 7.88
CA TRP A 223 17.08 -8.18 7.87
C TRP A 223 16.88 -9.67 8.14
N ARG A 224 15.82 -10.04 8.89
CA ARG A 224 15.42 -11.44 9.19
C ARG A 224 13.90 -11.50 9.42
N PRO A 225 13.09 -11.58 8.37
CA PRO A 225 11.64 -11.50 8.48
C PRO A 225 11.06 -12.67 9.28
N LEU A 226 10.51 -12.37 10.44
CA LEU A 226 9.92 -13.34 11.38
C LEU A 226 8.42 -13.06 11.61
N LEU A 227 8.04 -11.78 11.62
CA LEU A 227 6.68 -11.34 11.90
C LEU A 227 5.99 -10.92 10.61
N SER A 228 4.71 -11.22 10.53
CA SER A 228 3.85 -10.84 9.42
C SER A 228 3.08 -9.59 9.82
N MET A 229 3.65 -8.41 9.58
CA MET A 229 3.08 -7.11 9.98
C MET A 229 2.23 -6.52 8.86
N ASP A 230 2.74 -6.58 7.63
CA ASP A 230 2.12 -5.99 6.46
C ASP A 230 1.20 -6.99 5.77
N ARG A 231 0.12 -6.50 5.15
CA ARG A 231 -0.91 -7.29 4.47
C ARG A 231 -1.41 -6.59 3.21
N ILE A 232 -1.90 -7.42 2.29
CA ILE A 232 -2.76 -7.00 1.19
C ILE A 232 -4.00 -7.88 1.25
N TYR A 233 -5.15 -7.25 1.40
CA TYR A 233 -6.46 -7.87 1.31
C TYR A 233 -7.16 -7.42 0.04
N SER A 234 -7.96 -8.29 -0.57
CA SER A 234 -8.74 -7.94 -1.77
C SER A 234 -10.12 -8.56 -1.76
N ARG A 235 -11.03 -7.94 -2.51
CA ARG A 235 -12.38 -8.40 -2.84
C ARG A 235 -12.72 -8.00 -4.27
N GLY A 236 -13.44 -8.86 -5.01
CA GLY A 236 -13.93 -8.53 -6.36
C GLY A 236 -12.85 -8.44 -7.44
N LEU A 237 -11.61 -8.85 -7.15
CA LEU A 237 -10.47 -8.88 -8.06
C LEU A 237 -9.89 -10.30 -8.13
N GLU A 238 -9.52 -10.73 -9.33
CA GLU A 238 -8.84 -12.02 -9.55
C GLU A 238 -7.34 -11.84 -9.34
N LEU A 239 -6.78 -12.51 -8.31
CA LEU A 239 -5.35 -12.47 -8.02
C LEU A 239 -4.57 -13.22 -9.11
N VAL A 240 -3.60 -12.56 -9.75
CA VAL A 240 -2.69 -13.13 -10.74
C VAL A 240 -1.39 -13.59 -10.07
N ASP A 241 -0.78 -12.72 -9.24
CA ASP A 241 0.48 -13.00 -8.55
C ASP A 241 0.58 -12.19 -7.25
N CYS A 242 1.38 -12.69 -6.30
CA CYS A 242 1.77 -11.92 -5.13
C CYS A 242 3.18 -12.31 -4.67
N GLN A 243 3.98 -11.30 -4.32
CA GLN A 243 5.37 -11.46 -3.95
C GLN A 243 5.74 -10.65 -2.71
N CYS A 244 6.52 -11.26 -1.82
CA CYS A 244 7.23 -10.56 -0.77
C CYS A 244 8.64 -10.24 -1.29
N LEU A 245 8.98 -8.95 -1.42
CA LEU A 245 10.17 -8.48 -2.13
C LEU A 245 11.43 -8.62 -1.27
N HIS A 246 11.84 -9.86 -1.04
CA HIS A 246 13.02 -10.19 -0.23
C HIS A 246 14.35 -9.82 -0.91
N GLY A 247 15.38 -9.63 -0.11
CA GLY A 247 16.74 -9.41 -0.61
C GLY A 247 17.13 -7.95 -0.76
N ASN A 248 18.22 -7.71 -1.51
CA ASN A 248 18.65 -6.35 -1.81
C ASN A 248 17.85 -5.80 -2.99
N PRO A 249 17.53 -4.48 -2.99
CA PRO A 249 17.95 -3.50 -1.98
C PRO A 249 17.06 -3.45 -0.72
N TRP A 250 15.88 -4.07 -0.73
CA TRP A 250 14.79 -3.92 0.24
C TRP A 250 15.19 -4.14 1.71
N ARG A 251 16.11 -5.09 1.97
CA ARG A 251 16.63 -5.37 3.33
C ARG A 251 17.33 -4.19 3.99
N LYS A 252 17.75 -3.19 3.20
CA LYS A 252 18.50 -2.02 3.67
C LYS A 252 17.67 -0.73 3.64
N LEU A 253 16.54 -0.74 2.94
CA LEU A 253 15.77 0.46 2.64
C LEU A 253 14.69 0.77 3.70
N SER A 254 14.38 -0.15 4.60
CA SER A 254 13.47 0.01 5.72
C SER A 254 13.67 -1.11 6.71
N ASP A 255 13.01 -1.07 7.85
CA ASP A 255 12.85 -2.20 8.77
C ASP A 255 11.71 -3.16 8.37
N HIS A 256 10.91 -2.81 7.37
CA HIS A 256 9.91 -3.66 6.74
C HIS A 256 10.33 -4.12 5.33
N ILE A 257 9.78 -5.27 4.89
CA ILE A 257 9.87 -5.76 3.51
C ILE A 257 8.56 -5.44 2.79
N PRO A 258 8.59 -4.85 1.57
CA PRO A 258 7.37 -4.55 0.84
C PRO A 258 6.69 -5.81 0.31
N LEU A 259 5.36 -5.73 0.18
CA LEU A 259 4.52 -6.72 -0.47
C LEU A 259 3.98 -6.18 -1.79
N MET A 260 3.97 -7.03 -2.81
CA MET A 260 3.40 -6.74 -4.12
C MET A 260 2.27 -7.73 -4.39
N ALA A 261 1.23 -7.26 -5.08
CA ALA A 261 0.20 -8.11 -5.66
C ALA A 261 -0.19 -7.59 -7.04
N GLU A 262 -0.59 -8.49 -7.91
CA GLU A 262 -1.07 -8.21 -9.26
C GLU A 262 -2.44 -8.83 -9.45
N PHE A 263 -3.40 -8.04 -9.94
CA PHE A 263 -4.78 -8.45 -10.12
C PHE A 263 -5.19 -8.28 -11.58
N ALA A 264 -5.97 -9.22 -12.12
CA ALA A 264 -6.60 -9.05 -13.44
C ALA A 264 -7.71 -8.01 -13.37
N ILE A 265 -7.73 -7.09 -14.33
CA ILE A 265 -8.79 -6.11 -14.56
C ILE A 265 -9.75 -6.69 -15.62
N LYS A 266 -11.05 -6.56 -15.38
CA LYS A 266 -12.10 -7.05 -16.29
C LYS A 266 -12.78 -5.90 -16.98
#